data_e126da8d0ebfd1ef352d0e339d5795a1
#
_entry.id   e126da8d0ebfd1ef352d0e339d5795a1
#
_cell.length_a   1.000
_cell.length_b   1.000
_cell.length_c   1.000
_cell.angle_alpha   90.00
_cell.angle_beta   90.00
_cell.angle_gamma   90.00
#
_symmetry.space_group_name_H-M   'P 1'
#
loop_
_entity.id
_entity.type
_entity.pdbx_description
1 polymer ?
#
loop_
_entity_poly.entity_id
_entity_poly.type
_entity_poly.pdbx_seq_one_letter_code
_entity_poly.pdbx_strand_id
1 'polypeptide(L)'
;MLPENPSLSEEVDFDEKRYTFTGNQKEQIITCLKEYLQKRREIRFAFLHGSFLEELPCRDIDIGVCFQKELTPDDIFDLTVDLSLELTLLVRAPVDVHALNQAGNAFCYHVTQGVLLLSRDDEETYTFIEKTWRDYLDFQPLTGQILHDLLA
;
A
#
# COMPACT_ATOMS: atom_id res chain seq x y z
N MET A 1 -6.20 2.12 21.48
CA MET A 1 -7.11 3.17 21.03
C MET A 1 -6.57 3.78 19.74
N LEU A 2 -7.40 3.88 18.71
CA LEU A 2 -7.01 4.49 17.44
C LEU A 2 -6.89 6.01 17.61
N PRO A 3 -6.03 6.68 16.81
CA PRO A 3 -5.90 8.13 16.89
C PRO A 3 -7.21 8.83 16.50
N GLU A 4 -7.51 9.93 17.18
CA GLU A 4 -8.68 10.73 16.87
C GLU A 4 -8.38 11.66 15.71
N ASN A 5 -9.34 11.81 14.80
CA ASN A 5 -9.27 12.84 13.78
C ASN A 5 -9.60 14.19 14.42
N PRO A 6 -8.96 15.26 13.97
CA PRO A 6 -9.34 16.59 14.42
C PRO A 6 -10.79 16.89 14.02
N SER A 7 -11.44 17.77 14.79
CA SER A 7 -12.83 18.10 14.56
C SER A 7 -13.05 18.70 13.16
N LEU A 8 -14.13 18.28 12.51
CA LEU A 8 -14.53 18.74 11.17
C LEU A 8 -14.86 20.23 11.07
N SER A 9 -14.67 21.00 12.14
CA SER A 9 -15.03 22.41 12.22
C SER A 9 -13.96 23.37 11.67
N GLU A 10 -12.80 22.85 11.31
CA GLU A 10 -11.77 23.65 10.64
C GLU A 10 -11.76 23.30 9.17
N GLU A 11 -11.85 24.33 8.32
CA GLU A 11 -11.58 24.16 6.89
C GLU A 11 -10.12 23.78 6.72
N VAL A 12 -9.84 22.49 6.87
CA VAL A 12 -8.50 21.96 6.68
C VAL A 12 -8.39 21.57 5.23
N ASP A 13 -7.42 22.13 4.54
CA ASP A 13 -7.00 21.63 3.26
C ASP A 13 -6.44 20.22 3.50
N PHE A 14 -7.23 19.21 3.12
CA PHE A 14 -6.86 17.81 3.32
C PHE A 14 -5.52 17.45 2.68
N ASP A 15 -5.12 18.14 1.65
CA ASP A 15 -3.86 17.89 0.94
C ASP A 15 -2.63 18.30 1.75
N GLU A 16 -2.77 19.24 2.68
CA GLU A 16 -1.66 19.71 3.52
C GLU A 16 -1.59 19.04 4.88
N LYS A 17 -2.66 18.34 5.29
CA LYS A 17 -2.71 17.74 6.61
C LYS A 17 -1.75 16.57 6.74
N ARG A 18 -0.99 16.58 7.86
CA ARG A 18 -0.08 15.50 8.24
C ARG A 18 -0.56 14.84 9.53
N TYR A 19 -0.34 13.55 9.63
CA TYR A 19 -0.68 12.74 10.78
C TYR A 19 0.59 12.23 11.42
N THR A 20 0.66 12.34 12.75
CA THR A 20 1.76 11.77 13.52
C THR A 20 1.21 10.71 14.47
N PHE A 21 1.79 9.52 14.40
CA PHE A 21 1.39 8.40 15.24
C PHE A 21 2.53 7.97 16.14
N THR A 22 2.20 7.64 17.38
CA THR A 22 3.15 6.98 18.28
C THR A 22 3.42 5.54 17.83
N GLY A 23 4.49 4.92 18.34
CA GLY A 23 4.77 3.51 18.03
C GLY A 23 3.61 2.59 18.38
N ASN A 24 2.96 2.80 19.54
CA ASN A 24 1.79 2.02 19.94
C ASN A 24 0.59 2.23 19.02
N GLN A 25 0.36 3.47 18.59
CA GLN A 25 -0.72 3.77 17.62
C GLN A 25 -0.47 3.08 16.28
N LYS A 26 0.77 3.10 15.80
CA LYS A 26 1.13 2.40 14.55
C LYS A 26 0.90 0.90 14.65
N GLU A 27 1.28 0.28 15.76
CA GLU A 27 1.03 -1.15 16.00
C GLU A 27 -0.46 -1.47 16.03
N GLN A 28 -1.26 -0.65 16.68
CA GLN A 28 -2.72 -0.81 16.74
C GLN A 28 -3.34 -0.70 15.34
N ILE A 29 -2.91 0.28 14.56
CA ILE A 29 -3.39 0.47 13.18
C ILE A 29 -3.02 -0.75 12.34
N ILE A 30 -1.80 -1.23 12.40
CA ILE A 30 -1.34 -2.42 11.66
C ILE A 30 -2.20 -3.63 12.04
N THR A 31 -2.45 -3.84 13.32
CA THR A 31 -3.30 -4.95 13.79
C THR A 31 -4.72 -4.84 13.24
N CYS A 32 -5.32 -3.65 13.29
CA CYS A 32 -6.64 -3.40 12.74
C CYS A 32 -6.70 -3.67 11.24
N LEU A 33 -5.69 -3.20 10.50
CA LEU A 33 -5.59 -3.43 9.06
C LEU A 33 -5.50 -4.91 8.73
N LYS A 34 -4.65 -5.66 9.44
CA LYS A 34 -4.50 -7.10 9.25
C LYS A 34 -5.81 -7.85 9.49
N GLU A 35 -6.48 -7.55 10.59
CA GLU A 35 -7.74 -8.20 10.95
C GLU A 35 -8.84 -7.91 9.93
N TYR A 36 -8.95 -6.67 9.49
CA TYR A 36 -9.94 -6.28 8.50
C TYR A 36 -9.68 -6.94 7.15
N LEU A 37 -8.46 -6.85 6.64
CA LEU A 37 -8.10 -7.41 5.34
C LEU A 37 -8.24 -8.93 5.30
N GLN A 38 -7.98 -9.61 6.41
CA GLN A 38 -8.10 -11.06 6.51
C GLN A 38 -9.53 -11.54 6.23
N LYS A 39 -10.54 -10.73 6.53
CA LYS A 39 -11.96 -11.06 6.31
C LYS A 39 -12.39 -10.85 4.86
N ARG A 40 -11.58 -10.21 4.03
CA ARG A 40 -11.91 -9.89 2.64
C ARG A 40 -11.32 -10.94 1.71
N ARG A 41 -12.17 -11.86 1.25
CA ARG A 41 -11.75 -13.01 0.44
C ARG A 41 -11.26 -12.64 -0.97
N GLU A 42 -11.60 -11.45 -1.44
CA GLU A 42 -11.16 -10.94 -2.73
C GLU A 42 -9.66 -10.65 -2.77
N ILE A 43 -9.02 -10.58 -1.60
CA ILE A 43 -7.61 -10.22 -1.44
C ILE A 43 -6.75 -11.48 -1.35
N ARG A 44 -5.72 -11.55 -2.16
CA ARG A 44 -4.72 -12.64 -2.14
C ARG A 44 -3.58 -12.31 -1.17
N PHE A 45 -3.01 -11.13 -1.30
CA PHE A 45 -2.02 -10.62 -0.35
C PHE A 45 -2.04 -9.08 -0.35
N ALA A 46 -1.48 -8.50 0.71
CA ALA A 46 -1.46 -7.05 0.87
C ALA A 46 -0.21 -6.59 1.64
N PHE A 47 0.29 -5.41 1.28
CA PHE A 47 1.45 -4.77 1.90
C PHE A 47 1.11 -3.37 2.37
N LEU A 48 1.64 -2.99 3.51
CA LEU A 48 1.68 -1.61 3.99
C LEU A 48 2.99 -0.99 3.54
N HIS A 49 2.93 0.18 2.93
CA HIS A 49 4.13 0.85 2.41
C HIS A 49 4.04 2.37 2.59
N GLY A 50 5.07 3.08 2.15
CA GLY A 50 5.09 4.53 2.14
C GLY A 50 5.47 5.18 3.45
N SER A 51 5.11 6.45 3.58
CA SER A 51 5.57 7.32 4.67
C SER A 51 5.07 6.92 6.06
N PHE A 52 3.98 6.16 6.15
CA PHE A 52 3.50 5.66 7.45
C PHE A 52 4.55 4.80 8.17
N LEU A 53 5.40 4.10 7.42
CA LEU A 53 6.46 3.26 7.99
C LEU A 53 7.69 4.08 8.46
N GLU A 54 7.75 5.35 8.11
CA GLU A 54 8.82 6.26 8.50
C GLU A 54 8.47 6.97 9.80
N GLU A 55 9.48 7.56 10.45
CA GLU A 55 9.27 8.31 11.71
C GLU A 55 8.64 9.68 11.49
N LEU A 56 8.61 10.15 10.26
CA LEU A 56 8.09 11.46 9.89
C LEU A 56 6.56 11.45 9.80
N PRO A 57 5.90 12.63 9.98
CA PRO A 57 4.46 12.73 9.74
C PRO A 57 4.08 12.31 8.32
N CYS A 58 2.96 11.61 8.19
CA CYS A 58 2.48 11.12 6.90
C CYS A 58 1.15 11.76 6.49
N ARG A 59 0.88 11.84 5.19
CA ARG A 59 -0.39 12.36 4.64
C ARG A 59 -1.46 11.28 4.64
N ASP A 60 -1.07 10.08 4.28
CA ASP A 60 -1.96 8.94 4.13
C ASP A 60 -1.23 7.65 4.48
N ILE A 61 -2.02 6.61 4.64
CA ILE A 61 -1.54 5.25 4.87
C ILE A 61 -1.69 4.50 3.55
N ASP A 62 -0.59 4.06 2.97
CA ASP A 62 -0.59 3.42 1.66
C ASP A 62 -0.60 1.91 1.77
N ILE A 63 -1.54 1.27 1.10
CA ILE A 63 -1.69 -0.19 1.08
C ILE A 63 -1.71 -0.68 -0.36
N GLY A 64 -0.82 -1.61 -0.68
CA GLY A 64 -0.83 -2.32 -1.97
C GLY A 64 -1.53 -3.66 -1.82
N VAL A 65 -2.52 -3.93 -2.66
CA VAL A 65 -3.35 -5.13 -2.58
C VAL A 65 -3.32 -5.88 -3.91
N CYS A 66 -3.06 -7.18 -3.83
CA CYS A 66 -3.26 -8.09 -4.96
C CYS A 66 -4.59 -8.81 -4.80
N PHE A 67 -5.49 -8.59 -5.74
CA PHE A 67 -6.82 -9.18 -5.76
C PHE A 67 -6.84 -10.51 -6.51
N GLN A 68 -7.91 -11.28 -6.33
CA GLN A 68 -8.14 -12.55 -7.00
C GLN A 68 -8.10 -12.38 -8.53
N LYS A 69 -7.55 -13.39 -9.22
CA LYS A 69 -7.31 -13.34 -10.67
C LYS A 69 -8.59 -13.28 -11.51
N GLU A 70 -9.68 -13.81 -10.98
CA GLU A 70 -10.96 -13.90 -11.66
C GLU A 70 -11.69 -12.55 -11.76
N LEU A 71 -11.26 -11.56 -10.97
CA LEU A 71 -11.91 -10.26 -10.93
C LEU A 71 -11.54 -9.43 -12.16
N THR A 72 -12.55 -8.74 -12.72
CA THR A 72 -12.33 -7.83 -13.84
C THR A 72 -11.64 -6.55 -13.37
N PRO A 73 -11.01 -5.77 -14.29
CA PRO A 73 -10.46 -4.46 -13.93
C PRO A 73 -11.49 -3.53 -13.29
N ASP A 74 -12.74 -3.55 -13.72
CA ASP A 74 -13.80 -2.74 -13.13
C ASP A 74 -14.13 -3.18 -11.71
N ASP A 75 -14.19 -4.49 -11.46
CA ASP A 75 -14.38 -5.05 -10.11
C ASP A 75 -13.25 -4.61 -9.19
N ILE A 76 -12.02 -4.69 -9.67
CA ILE A 76 -10.82 -4.29 -8.90
C ILE A 76 -10.87 -2.80 -8.57
N PHE A 77 -11.27 -1.96 -9.52
CA PHE A 77 -11.40 -0.52 -9.28
C PHE A 77 -12.43 -0.24 -8.20
N ASP A 78 -13.61 -0.84 -8.28
CA ASP A 78 -14.67 -0.66 -7.29
C ASP A 78 -14.24 -1.13 -5.90
N LEU A 79 -13.57 -2.29 -5.80
CA LEU A 79 -13.04 -2.81 -4.55
C LEU A 79 -11.97 -1.89 -3.97
N THR A 80 -11.11 -1.34 -4.79
CA THR A 80 -10.06 -0.42 -4.37
C THR A 80 -10.65 0.83 -3.73
N VAL A 81 -11.68 1.42 -4.36
CA VAL A 81 -12.40 2.58 -3.82
C VAL A 81 -13.09 2.21 -2.50
N ASP A 82 -13.84 1.11 -2.47
CA ASP A 82 -14.56 0.68 -1.28
C ASP A 82 -13.62 0.41 -0.11
N LEU A 83 -12.51 -0.28 -0.35
CA LEU A 83 -11.51 -0.56 0.69
C LEU A 83 -10.87 0.73 1.22
N SER A 84 -10.53 1.66 0.34
CA SER A 84 -9.96 2.95 0.76
C SER A 84 -10.91 3.68 1.71
N LEU A 85 -12.19 3.73 1.37
CA LEU A 85 -13.21 4.38 2.21
C LEU A 85 -13.42 3.64 3.54
N GLU A 86 -13.58 2.33 3.49
CA GLU A 86 -13.84 1.52 4.68
C GLU A 86 -12.65 1.56 5.65
N LEU A 87 -11.43 1.45 5.15
CA LEU A 87 -10.23 1.49 5.97
C LEU A 87 -9.98 2.90 6.54
N THR A 88 -10.27 3.94 5.78
CA THR A 88 -10.19 5.33 6.25
C THR A 88 -11.12 5.54 7.45
N LEU A 89 -12.35 5.04 7.37
CA LEU A 89 -13.30 5.12 8.48
C LEU A 89 -12.85 4.28 9.68
N LEU A 90 -12.26 3.13 9.43
CA LEU A 90 -11.79 2.22 10.48
C LEU A 90 -10.65 2.82 11.31
N VAL A 91 -9.63 3.36 10.63
CA VAL A 91 -8.42 3.86 11.31
C VAL A 91 -8.45 5.35 11.57
N ARG A 92 -9.47 6.07 11.10
CA ARG A 92 -9.64 7.53 11.28
C ARG A 92 -8.48 8.36 10.74
N ALA A 93 -7.90 7.91 9.64
CA ALA A 93 -6.88 8.61 8.89
C ALA A 93 -7.00 8.19 7.42
N PRO A 94 -6.61 9.03 6.47
CA PRO A 94 -6.73 8.66 5.05
C PRO A 94 -5.95 7.40 4.75
N VAL A 95 -6.62 6.41 4.15
CA VAL A 95 -6.01 5.17 3.66
C VAL A 95 -6.18 5.14 2.15
N ASP A 96 -5.08 4.97 1.44
CA ASP A 96 -5.04 4.89 -0.01
C ASP A 96 -4.67 3.48 -0.43
N VAL A 97 -5.62 2.79 -1.05
CA VAL A 97 -5.44 1.40 -1.50
C VAL A 97 -5.11 1.40 -2.99
N HIS A 98 -4.04 0.72 -3.34
CA HIS A 98 -3.60 0.56 -4.72
C HIS A 98 -3.62 -0.91 -5.11
N ALA A 99 -4.18 -1.22 -6.27
CA ALA A 99 -4.16 -2.59 -6.80
C ALA A 99 -2.78 -2.90 -7.39
N LEU A 100 -2.22 -4.05 -7.05
CA LEU A 100 -0.94 -4.52 -7.56
C LEU A 100 -1.09 -5.35 -8.84
N ASN A 101 -2.30 -5.80 -9.17
CA ASN A 101 -2.56 -6.75 -10.26
C ASN A 101 -2.02 -6.29 -11.61
N GLN A 102 -2.11 -5.00 -11.90
CA GLN A 102 -1.66 -4.42 -13.17
C GLN A 102 -0.74 -3.23 -12.96
N ALA A 103 -0.19 -3.09 -11.76
CA ALA A 103 0.74 -2.00 -11.45
C ALA A 103 2.10 -2.23 -12.10
N GLY A 104 2.79 -1.13 -12.39
CA GLY A 104 4.14 -1.17 -12.93
C GLY A 104 5.13 -1.84 -11.99
N ASN A 105 6.19 -2.39 -12.56
CA ASN A 105 7.17 -3.18 -11.82
C ASN A 105 7.90 -2.36 -10.75
N ALA A 106 8.27 -1.11 -11.06
CA ALA A 106 8.92 -0.22 -10.11
C ALA A 106 8.04 0.07 -8.89
N PHE A 107 6.75 0.29 -9.11
CA PHE A 107 5.79 0.50 -8.02
C PHE A 107 5.67 -0.75 -7.14
N CYS A 108 5.52 -1.93 -7.75
CA CYS A 108 5.46 -3.19 -7.02
C CYS A 108 6.73 -3.46 -6.22
N TYR A 109 7.89 -3.11 -6.78
CA TYR A 109 9.16 -3.23 -6.08
C TYR A 109 9.18 -2.40 -4.79
N HIS A 110 8.75 -1.14 -4.86
CA HIS A 110 8.69 -0.26 -3.68
C HIS A 110 7.68 -0.76 -2.66
N VAL A 111 6.50 -1.19 -3.10
CA VAL A 111 5.45 -1.71 -2.21
C VAL A 111 5.91 -2.94 -1.45
N THR A 112 6.57 -3.86 -2.11
CA THR A 112 7.00 -5.15 -1.51
C THR A 112 8.17 -4.99 -0.53
N GLN A 113 8.78 -3.83 -0.45
CA GLN A 113 9.75 -3.52 0.60
C GLN A 113 9.10 -3.14 1.94
N GLY A 114 7.81 -2.93 1.94
CA GLY A 114 7.05 -2.57 3.13
C GLY A 114 6.76 -3.76 4.06
N VAL A 115 5.68 -3.65 4.80
CA VAL A 115 5.26 -4.66 5.77
C VAL A 115 4.15 -5.51 5.16
N LEU A 116 4.33 -6.83 5.18
CA LEU A 116 3.30 -7.77 4.73
C LEU A 116 2.14 -7.77 5.73
N LEU A 117 0.95 -7.40 5.27
CA LEU A 117 -0.26 -7.37 6.08
C LEU A 117 -1.06 -8.67 5.99
N LEU A 118 -1.07 -9.30 4.82
CA LEU A 118 -1.85 -10.50 4.55
C LEU A 118 -1.19 -11.31 3.47
N SER A 119 -1.11 -12.62 3.69
CA SER A 119 -0.68 -13.59 2.68
C SER A 119 -1.56 -14.84 2.81
N ARG A 120 -2.38 -15.12 1.80
CA ARG A 120 -3.23 -16.31 1.79
C ARG A 120 -2.46 -17.56 1.44
N ASP A 121 -1.50 -17.41 0.53
CA ASP A 121 -0.63 -18.47 0.04
C ASP A 121 0.80 -17.91 -0.01
N ASP A 122 1.62 -18.34 0.91
CA ASP A 122 2.98 -17.81 1.06
C ASP A 122 3.84 -18.07 -0.17
N GLU A 123 3.69 -19.23 -0.81
CA GLU A 123 4.44 -19.56 -2.02
C GLU A 123 4.09 -18.58 -3.15
N GLU A 124 2.83 -18.27 -3.33
CA GLU A 124 2.37 -17.30 -4.31
C GLU A 124 2.90 -15.90 -4.01
N THR A 125 2.83 -15.49 -2.75
CA THR A 125 3.33 -14.17 -2.32
C THR A 125 4.85 -14.06 -2.56
N TYR A 126 5.62 -15.06 -2.19
CA TYR A 126 7.06 -15.06 -2.41
C TYR A 126 7.43 -15.11 -3.90
N THR A 127 6.67 -15.84 -4.70
CA THR A 127 6.87 -15.86 -6.17
C THR A 127 6.65 -14.47 -6.76
N PHE A 128 5.63 -13.76 -6.30
CA PHE A 128 5.36 -12.37 -6.73
C PHE A 128 6.52 -11.45 -6.34
N ILE A 129 6.98 -11.52 -5.08
CA ILE A 129 8.09 -10.69 -4.58
C ILE A 129 9.36 -10.98 -5.38
N GLU A 130 9.72 -12.25 -5.53
CA GLU A 130 10.93 -12.68 -6.22
C GLU A 130 10.93 -12.20 -7.69
N LYS A 131 9.83 -12.42 -8.40
CA LYS A 131 9.71 -11.99 -9.78
C LYS A 131 9.79 -10.47 -9.91
N THR A 132 9.10 -9.74 -9.04
CA THR A 132 9.09 -8.28 -9.01
C THR A 132 10.50 -7.71 -8.80
N TRP A 133 11.23 -8.25 -7.82
CA TRP A 133 12.58 -7.79 -7.50
C TRP A 133 13.57 -8.13 -8.59
N ARG A 134 13.50 -9.35 -9.13
CA ARG A 134 14.36 -9.78 -10.22
C ARG A 134 14.17 -8.91 -11.46
N ASP A 135 12.94 -8.71 -11.88
CA ASP A 135 12.62 -7.92 -13.07
C ASP A 135 13.05 -6.45 -12.88
N TYR A 136 12.85 -5.88 -11.71
CA TYR A 136 13.27 -4.51 -11.42
C TYR A 136 14.80 -4.37 -11.41
N LEU A 137 15.50 -5.28 -10.75
CA LEU A 137 16.97 -5.22 -10.64
C LEU A 137 17.65 -5.51 -11.97
N ASP A 138 17.11 -6.41 -12.78
CA ASP A 138 17.63 -6.69 -14.12
C ASP A 138 17.45 -5.50 -15.07
N PHE A 139 16.36 -4.77 -14.92
CA PHE A 139 16.06 -3.61 -15.77
C PHE A 139 16.91 -2.37 -15.45
N GLN A 140 17.25 -2.14 -14.18
CA GLN A 140 17.98 -0.94 -13.76
C GLN A 140 19.34 -0.74 -14.42
N PRO A 141 20.22 -1.76 -14.50
CA PRO A 141 21.51 -1.61 -15.18
C PRO A 141 21.37 -1.20 -16.64
N LEU A 142 20.40 -1.76 -17.34
CA LEU A 142 20.11 -1.39 -18.73
C LEU A 142 19.65 0.05 -18.86
N THR A 143 18.78 0.51 -17.97
CA THR A 143 18.31 1.89 -17.93
C THR A 143 19.48 2.85 -17.67
N GLY A 144 20.37 2.53 -16.74
CA GLY A 144 21.56 3.31 -16.44
C GLY A 144 22.50 3.41 -17.63
N GLN A 145 22.70 2.31 -18.36
CA GLN A 145 23.52 2.28 -19.56
C GLN A 145 22.95 3.15 -20.68
N ILE A 146 21.64 3.08 -20.89
CA ILE A 146 20.95 3.92 -21.89
C ILE A 146 21.12 5.39 -21.56
N LEU A 147 20.92 5.79 -20.31
CA LEU A 147 21.12 7.18 -19.88
C LEU A 147 22.56 7.62 -20.06
N HIS A 148 23.52 6.77 -19.71
CA HIS A 148 24.94 7.05 -19.89
C HIS A 148 25.27 7.30 -21.36
N ASP A 149 24.80 6.44 -22.26
CA ASP A 149 25.04 6.56 -23.70
C ASP A 149 24.38 7.80 -24.30
N LEU A 150 23.21 8.21 -23.79
CA LEU A 150 22.52 9.40 -24.26
C LEU A 150 23.17 10.71 -23.78
N LEU A 151 23.82 10.69 -22.61
CA LEU A 151 24.43 11.87 -22.00
C LEU A 151 25.92 12.01 -22.29
N ALA A 152 26.52 11.00 -22.88
CA ALA A 152 27.97 11.00 -23.18
C ALA A 152 28.31 11.82 -24.41
#